data_e3b08baed49c993a26e548fbd3743def
#
_entry.id   e3b08baed49c993a26e548fbd3743def
#
_cell.length_a   1.000
_cell.length_b   1.000
_cell.length_c   1.000
_cell.angle_alpha   90.00
_cell.angle_beta   90.00
_cell.angle_gamma   90.00
#
_symmetry.space_group_name_H-M   'P 1'
#
loop_
_entity.id
_entity.type
_entity.pdbx_description
1 polymer ?
#
loop_
_entity_poly.entity_id
_entity_poly.type
_entity_poly.pdbx_seq_one_letter_code
_entity_poly.pdbx_strand_id
1 'polypeptide(L)'
;LVGSEMCIRDSFDSDRIPNDLRDASAAAIMASAFVDLSSLTNKPEGKGRYLKMAEKQLRTLASDAYLARPGENGNFLLMHSVGSRPDDLEIDVPLTYADYYFLEALLKYSRTTQTKPNNN
;
A
#
# COMPACT_ATOMS: atom_id res chain seq x y z
N LEU A 1 -15.16 2.77 -9.48
CA LEU A 1 -13.84 2.66 -10.13
C LEU A 1 -12.72 2.81 -9.08
N VAL A 2 -12.41 1.75 -8.34
CA VAL A 2 -11.23 1.74 -7.46
C VAL A 2 -10.12 1.03 -8.23
N GLY A 3 -9.46 1.74 -9.13
CA GLY A 3 -8.22 1.29 -9.73
C GLY A 3 -7.10 1.33 -8.68
N SER A 4 -6.10 0.43 -8.79
CA SER A 4 -4.93 0.43 -7.89
C SER A 4 -4.18 1.77 -7.90
N GLU A 5 -4.27 2.51 -8.99
CA GLU A 5 -3.62 3.80 -9.14
C GLU A 5 -4.28 4.91 -8.33
N MET A 6 -5.59 4.85 -8.08
CA MET A 6 -6.26 5.82 -7.22
C MET A 6 -5.81 5.74 -5.75
N CYS A 7 -5.51 4.53 -5.28
CA CYS A 7 -5.07 4.31 -3.88
C CYS A 7 -3.61 4.73 -3.63
N ILE A 8 -2.86 5.10 -4.67
CA ILE A 8 -1.45 5.49 -4.58
C ILE A 8 -1.26 6.98 -4.92
N ARG A 9 -2.35 7.73 -5.03
CA ARG A 9 -2.32 9.18 -5.23
C ARG A 9 -2.58 9.89 -3.92
N ASP A 10 -2.05 11.09 -3.80
CA ASP A 10 -2.17 11.95 -2.61
C ASP A 10 -3.62 12.22 -2.20
N SER A 11 -4.53 12.23 -3.16
CA SER A 11 -5.96 12.38 -2.92
C SER A 11 -6.78 11.45 -3.79
N PHE A 12 -7.79 10.80 -3.18
CA PHE A 12 -8.73 9.92 -3.89
C PHE A 12 -9.70 10.66 -4.82
N ASP A 13 -9.87 11.94 -4.58
CA ASP A 13 -10.85 12.79 -5.26
C ASP A 13 -10.18 13.96 -6.00
N SER A 14 -8.92 13.78 -6.35
CA SER A 14 -8.19 14.77 -7.12
C SER A 14 -8.67 14.80 -8.58
N ASP A 15 -8.96 15.99 -9.06
CA ASP A 15 -9.27 16.27 -10.47
C ASP A 15 -8.05 16.09 -11.41
N ARG A 16 -6.86 15.89 -10.84
CA ARG A 16 -5.60 15.65 -11.56
C ARG A 16 -5.28 14.17 -11.77
N ILE A 17 -6.09 13.24 -11.29
CA ILE A 17 -5.91 11.82 -11.58
C ILE A 17 -6.06 11.59 -13.10
N PRO A 18 -5.15 10.85 -13.76
CA PRO A 18 -4.08 9.99 -13.20
C PRO A 18 -2.72 10.67 -12.98
N ASN A 19 -2.60 11.98 -13.17
CA ASN A 19 -1.32 12.70 -13.17
C ASN A 19 -1.00 13.39 -11.83
N ASP A 20 -1.75 13.09 -10.77
CA ASP A 20 -1.48 13.65 -9.45
C ASP A 20 -0.26 12.99 -8.79
N LEU A 21 0.23 13.60 -7.71
CA LEU A 21 1.35 13.10 -6.92
C LEU A 21 1.08 11.66 -6.46
N ARG A 22 2.14 10.87 -6.46
CA ARG A 22 2.11 9.52 -5.92
C ARG A 22 2.36 9.58 -4.43
N ASP A 23 1.61 8.79 -3.67
CA ASP A 23 1.85 8.62 -2.24
C ASP A 23 1.88 7.14 -1.89
N ALA A 24 3.09 6.57 -1.90
CA ALA A 24 3.32 5.19 -1.52
C ALA A 24 3.00 4.94 -0.04
N SER A 25 3.11 5.96 0.81
CA SER A 25 2.81 5.83 2.23
C SER A 25 1.32 5.57 2.48
N ALA A 26 0.45 6.32 1.82
CA ALA A 26 -1.00 6.11 1.90
C ALA A 26 -1.39 4.70 1.41
N ALA A 27 -0.79 4.25 0.30
CA ALA A 27 -1.05 2.91 -0.22
C ALA A 27 -0.58 1.80 0.74
N ALA A 28 0.57 1.98 1.37
CA ALA A 28 1.11 1.02 2.34
C ALA A 28 0.22 0.91 3.59
N ILE A 29 -0.21 2.04 4.14
CA ILE A 29 -1.14 2.11 5.28
C ILE A 29 -2.46 1.41 4.93
N MET A 30 -3.01 1.71 3.75
CA MET A 30 -4.26 1.10 3.29
C MET A 30 -4.13 -0.40 3.06
N ALA A 31 -3.01 -0.87 2.52
CA ALA A 31 -2.77 -2.30 2.35
C ALA A 31 -2.78 -3.03 3.70
N SER A 32 -2.11 -2.47 4.72
CA SER A 32 -2.15 -2.99 6.09
C SER A 32 -3.58 -3.02 6.65
N ALA A 33 -4.32 -1.92 6.51
CA ALA A 33 -5.69 -1.82 6.98
C ALA A 33 -6.64 -2.82 6.28
N PHE A 34 -6.48 -3.06 4.99
CA PHE A 34 -7.30 -4.05 4.28
C PHE A 34 -7.06 -5.48 4.76
N VAL A 35 -5.83 -5.83 5.13
CA VAL A 35 -5.57 -7.14 5.75
C VAL A 35 -6.29 -7.25 7.09
N ASP A 36 -6.24 -6.21 7.94
CA ASP A 36 -6.95 -6.19 9.22
C ASP A 36 -8.47 -6.29 9.01
N LEU A 37 -9.04 -5.51 8.09
CA LEU A 37 -10.46 -5.57 7.74
C LEU A 37 -10.89 -6.96 7.24
N SER A 38 -10.02 -7.66 6.53
CA SER A 38 -10.30 -9.03 6.08
C SER A 38 -10.48 -9.99 7.25
N SER A 39 -9.80 -9.74 8.35
CA SER A 39 -9.87 -10.57 9.57
C SER A 39 -11.04 -10.18 10.47
N LEU A 40 -11.45 -8.91 10.45
CA LEU A 40 -12.53 -8.37 11.29
C LEU A 40 -13.92 -8.57 10.69
N THR A 41 -14.03 -8.71 9.37
CA THR A 41 -15.33 -8.89 8.73
C THR A 41 -15.90 -10.28 8.93
N ASN A 42 -17.18 -10.34 9.35
CA ASN A 42 -17.92 -11.59 9.48
C ASN A 42 -18.51 -12.10 8.14
N LYS A 43 -18.39 -11.31 7.07
CA LYS A 43 -18.91 -11.66 5.75
C LYS A 43 -17.81 -12.30 4.90
N PRO A 44 -17.95 -13.56 4.45
CA PRO A 44 -16.94 -14.25 3.64
C PRO A 44 -16.56 -13.50 2.37
N GLU A 45 -17.53 -12.87 1.71
CA GLU A 45 -17.34 -12.04 0.52
C GLU A 45 -16.47 -10.82 0.81
N GLY A 46 -16.69 -10.16 1.96
CA GLY A 46 -15.89 -9.03 2.43
C GLY A 46 -14.44 -9.43 2.67
N LYS A 47 -14.21 -10.59 3.30
CA LYS A 47 -12.85 -11.11 3.54
C LYS A 47 -12.06 -11.25 2.24
N GLY A 48 -12.62 -11.93 1.26
CA GLY A 48 -11.97 -12.13 -0.05
C GLY A 48 -11.72 -10.81 -0.78
N ARG A 49 -12.67 -9.87 -0.70
CA ARG A 49 -12.55 -8.56 -1.34
C ARG A 49 -11.40 -7.74 -0.74
N TYR A 50 -11.33 -7.65 0.58
CA TYR A 50 -10.27 -6.89 1.26
C TYR A 50 -8.89 -7.50 1.02
N LEU A 51 -8.75 -8.82 1.06
CA LEU A 51 -7.47 -9.47 0.74
C LEU A 51 -7.02 -9.22 -0.70
N LYS A 52 -7.93 -9.24 -1.66
CA LYS A 52 -7.60 -8.89 -3.06
C LYS A 52 -7.17 -7.45 -3.22
N MET A 53 -7.78 -6.52 -2.48
CA MET A 53 -7.38 -5.11 -2.48
C MET A 53 -5.98 -4.93 -1.88
N ALA A 54 -5.71 -5.57 -0.74
CA ALA A 54 -4.38 -5.56 -0.13
C ALA A 54 -3.33 -6.15 -1.06
N GLU A 55 -3.59 -7.32 -1.65
CA GLU A 55 -2.67 -7.96 -2.60
C GLU A 55 -2.34 -7.07 -3.79
N LYS A 56 -3.35 -6.44 -4.37
CA LYS A 56 -3.16 -5.56 -5.51
C LYS A 56 -2.25 -4.37 -5.17
N GLN A 57 -2.48 -3.73 -4.02
CA GLN A 57 -1.63 -2.63 -3.56
C GLN A 57 -0.21 -3.09 -3.26
N LEU A 58 -0.04 -4.20 -2.54
CA LEU A 58 1.28 -4.75 -2.24
C LEU A 58 2.06 -5.11 -3.50
N ARG A 59 1.43 -5.70 -4.51
CA ARG A 59 2.07 -5.99 -5.81
C ARG A 59 2.51 -4.73 -6.52
N THR A 60 1.70 -3.67 -6.48
CA THR A 60 2.05 -2.39 -7.10
C THR A 60 3.22 -1.74 -6.37
N LEU A 61 3.20 -1.70 -5.03
CA LEU A 61 4.28 -1.16 -4.21
C LEU A 61 5.59 -1.95 -4.35
N ALA A 62 5.51 -3.26 -4.60
CA ALA A 62 6.65 -4.13 -4.84
C ALA A 62 7.18 -4.07 -6.29
N SER A 63 6.60 -3.27 -7.17
CA SER A 63 7.09 -3.09 -8.53
C SER A 63 8.25 -2.09 -8.60
N ASP A 64 9.00 -2.15 -9.70
CA ASP A 64 10.12 -1.22 -9.98
C ASP A 64 9.69 0.26 -10.01
N ALA A 65 8.40 0.54 -10.10
CA ALA A 65 7.85 1.89 -10.08
C ALA A 65 7.84 2.52 -8.67
N TYR A 66 7.92 1.70 -7.63
CA TYR A 66 7.83 2.15 -6.23
C TYR A 66 8.91 1.55 -5.32
N LEU A 67 9.36 0.32 -5.58
CA LEU A 67 10.39 -0.33 -4.78
C LEU A 67 11.77 0.05 -5.29
N ALA A 68 12.54 0.71 -4.45
CA ALA A 68 13.92 1.09 -4.78
C ALA A 68 14.84 -0.14 -4.87
N ARG A 69 15.87 -0.04 -5.69
CA ARG A 69 16.92 -1.06 -5.74
C ARG A 69 17.84 -0.94 -4.53
N PRO A 70 18.47 -2.03 -4.09
CA PRO A 70 19.45 -2.00 -3.01
C PRO A 70 20.53 -0.95 -3.25
N GLY A 71 20.76 -0.09 -2.25
CA GLY A 71 21.74 0.99 -2.31
C GLY A 71 21.25 2.30 -2.93
N GLU A 72 20.02 2.33 -3.45
CA GLU A 72 19.37 3.53 -3.97
C GLU A 72 18.44 4.15 -2.92
N ASN A 73 17.83 5.31 -3.23
CA ASN A 73 16.80 5.98 -2.42
C ASN A 73 17.19 6.19 -0.93
N GLY A 74 18.48 6.42 -0.63
CA GLY A 74 18.95 6.57 0.75
C GLY A 74 18.76 5.34 1.63
N ASN A 75 18.68 4.15 1.04
CA ASN A 75 18.35 2.87 1.67
C ASN A 75 16.92 2.74 2.19
N PHE A 76 16.00 3.62 1.82
CA PHE A 76 14.57 3.41 2.01
C PHE A 76 14.02 2.46 0.94
N LEU A 77 13.00 1.68 1.31
CA LEU A 77 12.38 0.70 0.41
C LEU A 77 11.47 1.36 -0.62
N LEU A 78 10.58 2.24 -0.17
CA LEU A 78 9.59 2.86 -1.04
C LEU A 78 10.00 4.26 -1.49
N MET A 79 9.82 4.50 -2.79
CA MET A 79 9.91 5.81 -3.44
C MET A 79 8.52 6.46 -3.49
N HIS A 80 8.48 7.75 -3.79
CA HIS A 80 7.27 8.48 -4.16
C HIS A 80 6.22 8.58 -3.06
N SER A 81 6.62 9.05 -1.87
CA SER A 81 5.68 9.39 -0.79
C SER A 81 5.52 10.90 -0.64
N VAL A 82 4.43 11.30 0.01
CA VAL A 82 4.09 12.71 0.31
C VAL A 82 3.84 12.84 1.81
N GLY A 83 4.61 13.70 2.48
CA GLY A 83 4.48 13.93 3.92
C GLY A 83 3.45 15.00 4.26
N SER A 84 3.57 16.19 3.67
CA SER A 84 2.63 17.29 3.90
C SER A 84 2.36 18.09 2.64
N ARG A 85 1.23 17.82 1.99
CA ARG A 85 0.80 18.53 0.80
C ARG A 85 0.44 19.99 1.07
N PRO A 86 -0.27 20.34 2.17
CA PRO A 86 -0.63 21.72 2.46
C PRO A 86 0.58 22.65 2.67
N ASP A 87 1.66 22.09 3.19
CA ASP A 87 2.88 22.85 3.50
C ASP A 87 3.93 22.77 2.39
N ASP A 88 3.62 22.04 1.31
CA ASP A 88 4.54 21.74 0.19
C ASP A 88 5.87 21.12 0.68
N LEU A 89 5.80 20.32 1.75
CA LEU A 89 6.92 19.64 2.38
C LEU A 89 6.89 18.13 2.11
N GLU A 90 8.08 17.54 2.00
CA GLU A 90 8.24 16.11 1.80
C GLU A 90 7.45 15.59 0.59
N ILE A 91 7.59 16.30 -0.54
CA ILE A 91 6.94 15.94 -1.81
C ILE A 91 7.86 15.03 -2.61
N ASP A 92 7.33 13.87 -3.01
CA ASP A 92 8.04 12.86 -3.81
C ASP A 92 9.36 12.37 -3.16
N VAL A 93 9.30 12.06 -1.88
CA VAL A 93 10.44 11.63 -1.06
C VAL A 93 10.19 10.26 -0.41
N PRO A 94 11.25 9.54 0.01
CA PRO A 94 11.08 8.37 0.86
C PRO A 94 10.67 8.79 2.28
N LEU A 95 9.79 7.98 2.90
CA LEU A 95 9.33 8.21 4.27
C LEU A 95 9.44 6.94 5.11
N THR A 96 9.96 7.06 6.32
CA THR A 96 10.18 5.93 7.24
C THR A 96 8.89 5.15 7.52
N TYR A 97 7.78 5.85 7.71
CA TYR A 97 6.51 5.18 7.99
C TYR A 97 5.91 4.49 6.75
N ALA A 98 6.26 4.92 5.54
CA ALA A 98 5.89 4.20 4.32
C ALA A 98 6.51 2.79 4.31
N ASP A 99 7.80 2.69 4.59
CA ASP A 99 8.51 1.42 4.69
C ASP A 99 7.97 0.56 5.84
N TYR A 100 7.70 1.17 6.99
CA TYR A 100 7.13 0.47 8.14
C TYR A 100 5.80 -0.21 7.77
N TYR A 101 4.84 0.56 7.24
CA TYR A 101 3.52 0.02 6.89
C TYR A 101 3.57 -0.96 5.72
N PHE A 102 4.50 -0.78 4.80
CA PHE A 102 4.71 -1.75 3.72
C PHE A 102 5.17 -3.11 4.25
N LEU A 103 6.17 -3.13 5.12
CA LEU A 103 6.66 -4.36 5.75
C LEU A 103 5.60 -4.98 6.67
N GLU A 104 4.88 -4.16 7.43
CA GLU A 104 3.76 -4.61 8.27
C GLU A 104 2.67 -5.28 7.42
N ALA A 105 2.27 -4.65 6.32
CA ALA A 105 1.25 -5.18 5.43
C ALA A 105 1.67 -6.51 4.78
N LEU A 106 2.93 -6.61 4.34
CA LEU A 106 3.50 -7.85 3.80
C LEU A 106 3.47 -8.98 4.83
N LEU A 107 3.88 -8.69 6.06
CA LEU A 107 3.91 -9.67 7.15
C LEU A 107 2.50 -10.14 7.52
N LYS A 108 1.56 -9.22 7.68
CA LYS A 108 0.13 -9.52 7.96
C LYS A 108 -0.48 -10.34 6.83
N TYR A 109 -0.25 -9.94 5.58
CA TYR A 109 -0.77 -10.65 4.40
C TYR A 109 -0.23 -12.07 4.31
N SER A 110 1.08 -12.26 4.49
CA SER A 110 1.71 -13.57 4.50
C SER A 110 1.11 -14.49 5.57
N ARG A 111 0.97 -14.02 6.80
CA ARG A 111 0.37 -14.78 7.90
C ARG A 111 -1.08 -15.17 7.61
N THR A 112 -1.87 -14.23 7.08
CA THR A 112 -3.30 -14.46 6.80
C THR A 112 -3.51 -15.45 5.66
N THR A 113 -2.60 -15.50 4.68
CA THR A 113 -2.70 -16.41 3.53
C THR A 113 -2.10 -17.79 3.80
N GLN A 114 -1.11 -17.90 4.69
CA GLN A 114 -0.50 -19.18 5.08
C GLN A 114 -1.36 -19.99 6.06
N THR A 115 -2.28 -19.36 6.78
CA THR A 115 -3.18 -20.03 7.74
C THR A 115 -4.35 -20.76 7.07
N LYS A 116 -4.34 -21.04 5.77
CA LYS A 116 -5.27 -21.99 5.16
C LYS A 116 -4.85 -23.40 5.61
N PRO A 117 -5.67 -24.14 6.38
CA PRO A 117 -5.34 -25.51 6.68
C PRO A 117 -5.23 -26.28 5.37
N ASN A 118 -4.18 -27.07 5.21
CA ASN A 118 -4.14 -28.17 4.25
C ASN A 118 -5.27 -29.12 4.67
N ASN A 119 -6.44 -28.96 4.09
CA ASN A 119 -7.43 -30.04 4.09
C ASN A 119 -6.95 -31.08 3.09
N ASN A 120 -6.23 -32.06 3.60
CA ASN A 120 -6.12 -33.36 2.96
C ASN A 120 -7.48 -34.09 3.06
#